data_1d861ac39581e4f24c8afea31bbc5cac
#
_entry.id   1d861ac39581e4f24c8afea31bbc5cac
#
_cell.length_a   1.000
_cell.length_b   1.000
_cell.length_c   1.000
_cell.angle_alpha   90.00
_cell.angle_beta   90.00
_cell.angle_gamma   90.00
#
_symmetry.space_group_name_H-M   'P 1'
#
loop_
_entity.id
_entity.type
_entity.pdbx_description
1 polymer ?
#
loop_
_entity_poly.entity_id
_entity_poly.type
_entity_poly.pdbx_seq_one_letter_code
_entity_poly.pdbx_strand_id
1 'polypeptide(L)'
;MEKTTNDIFLTAKELQAFGAELNDLTNEISLNNIAIEGLGILEQKDPEAFALIIARYLNTIFAINEKVFQKLDEIAYMLINVDNERELEAFRNDR
;
A
#
# COMPACT_ATOMS: atom_id res chain seq x y z
N MET A 1 29.05 -0.47 24.00
CA MET A 1 29.16 -0.66 22.56
C MET A 1 28.80 0.63 21.83
N GLU A 2 29.69 1.08 21.00
CA GLU A 2 29.44 2.30 20.29
C GLU A 2 28.45 2.07 19.16
N LYS A 3 27.51 3.01 19.02
CA LYS A 3 26.58 3.01 17.94
C LYS A 3 27.23 3.57 16.69
N THR A 4 27.19 2.84 15.58
CA THR A 4 27.72 3.36 14.32
C THR A 4 26.70 4.29 13.68
N THR A 5 27.14 5.09 12.69
CA THR A 5 26.24 6.00 11.98
C THR A 5 25.19 5.27 11.15
N ASN A 6 25.43 3.99 10.86
CA ASN A 6 24.50 3.18 10.07
C ASN A 6 23.54 2.35 10.92
N ASP A 7 23.71 2.40 12.22
CA ASP A 7 22.81 1.65 13.11
C ASP A 7 21.48 2.37 13.22
N ILE A 8 20.41 1.62 12.98
CA ILE A 8 19.06 2.13 13.04
C ILE A 8 18.28 1.26 14.01
N PHE A 9 17.54 1.92 14.90
CA PHE A 9 16.74 1.22 15.89
C PHE A 9 15.27 1.56 15.72
N LEU A 10 14.49 0.54 15.39
CA LEU A 10 13.04 0.61 15.36
C LEU A 10 12.50 -0.06 16.61
N THR A 11 11.54 0.57 17.24
CA THR A 11 10.89 -0.05 18.39
C THR A 11 9.98 -1.18 17.93
N ALA A 12 9.67 -2.10 18.84
CA ALA A 12 8.70 -3.15 18.55
C ALA A 12 7.37 -2.56 18.12
N LYS A 13 6.99 -1.45 18.74
CA LYS A 13 5.75 -0.77 18.42
C LYS A 13 5.76 -0.22 16.99
N GLU A 14 6.88 0.34 16.56
CA GLU A 14 7.02 0.84 15.19
C GLU A 14 6.97 -0.28 14.17
N LEU A 15 7.63 -1.40 14.46
CA LEU A 15 7.58 -2.57 13.58
C LEU A 15 6.16 -3.12 13.46
N GLN A 16 5.45 -3.17 14.58
CA GLN A 16 4.05 -3.60 14.58
C GLN A 16 3.17 -2.66 13.76
N ALA A 17 3.42 -1.35 13.86
CA ALA A 17 2.68 -0.36 13.08
C ALA A 17 2.90 -0.55 11.57
N PHE A 18 4.14 -0.79 11.15
CA PHE A 18 4.44 -1.08 9.75
C PHE A 18 3.76 -2.38 9.30
N GLY A 19 3.78 -3.40 10.16
CA GLY A 19 3.10 -4.65 9.87
C GLY A 19 1.60 -4.47 9.69
N ALA A 20 0.97 -3.67 10.54
CA ALA A 20 -0.45 -3.36 10.44
C ALA A 20 -0.76 -2.62 9.14
N GLU A 21 0.10 -1.66 8.77
CA GLU A 21 -0.05 -0.91 7.52
C GLU A 21 0.03 -1.85 6.31
N LEU A 22 1.02 -2.75 6.30
CA LEU A 22 1.17 -3.73 5.24
C LEU A 22 -0.03 -4.66 5.16
N ASN A 23 -0.57 -5.06 6.30
CA ASN A 23 -1.75 -5.91 6.35
C ASN A 23 -2.97 -5.17 5.77
N ASP A 24 -3.14 -3.90 6.07
CA ASP A 24 -4.22 -3.10 5.52
C ASP A 24 -4.11 -3.00 3.99
N LEU A 25 -2.88 -2.82 3.48
CA LEU A 25 -2.66 -2.78 2.04
C LEU A 25 -2.98 -4.12 1.38
N THR A 26 -2.62 -5.22 2.04
CA THR A 26 -2.95 -6.56 1.56
C THR A 26 -4.47 -6.74 1.46
N ASN A 27 -5.20 -6.25 2.47
CA ASN A 27 -6.66 -6.32 2.47
C ASN A 27 -7.26 -5.47 1.33
N GLU A 28 -6.71 -4.29 1.08
CA GLU A 28 -7.17 -3.44 -0.04
C GLU A 28 -6.97 -4.14 -1.38
N ILE A 29 -5.81 -4.78 -1.56
CA ILE A 29 -5.53 -5.54 -2.78
C ILE A 29 -6.53 -6.69 -2.94
N SER A 30 -6.80 -7.41 -1.85
CA SER A 30 -7.75 -8.52 -1.87
C SER A 30 -9.14 -8.07 -2.26
N LEU A 31 -9.63 -6.96 -1.68
CA LEU A 31 -10.93 -6.41 -2.02
C LEU A 31 -10.99 -5.95 -3.47
N ASN A 32 -9.91 -5.35 -3.95
CA ASN A 32 -9.82 -4.91 -5.34
C ASN A 32 -9.90 -6.11 -6.30
N ASN A 33 -9.23 -7.21 -5.95
CA ASN A 33 -9.28 -8.42 -6.76
C ASN A 33 -10.68 -9.03 -6.79
N ILE A 34 -11.40 -9.00 -5.67
CA ILE A 34 -12.78 -9.47 -5.60
C ILE A 34 -13.66 -8.61 -6.52
N ALA A 35 -13.46 -7.31 -6.52
CA ALA A 35 -14.21 -6.41 -7.39
C ALA A 35 -13.97 -6.72 -8.87
N ILE A 36 -12.70 -6.97 -9.23
CA ILE A 36 -12.32 -7.32 -10.59
C ILE A 36 -12.98 -8.64 -11.01
N GLU A 37 -12.99 -9.64 -10.14
CA GLU A 37 -13.67 -10.90 -10.41
C GLU A 37 -15.15 -10.69 -10.64
N GLY A 38 -15.79 -9.85 -9.81
CA GLY A 38 -17.20 -9.51 -9.96
C GLY A 38 -17.49 -8.87 -11.31
N LEU A 39 -16.60 -7.99 -11.77
CA LEU A 39 -16.73 -7.36 -13.09
C LEU A 39 -16.65 -8.40 -14.20
N GLY A 40 -15.76 -9.38 -14.07
CA GLY A 40 -15.65 -10.45 -15.06
C GLY A 40 -16.91 -11.29 -15.15
N ILE A 41 -17.53 -11.58 -14.00
CA ILE A 41 -18.80 -12.30 -13.95
C ILE A 41 -19.91 -11.47 -14.61
N LEU A 42 -19.95 -10.18 -14.29
CA LEU A 42 -20.96 -9.29 -14.86
C LEU A 42 -20.82 -9.19 -16.37
N GLU A 43 -19.58 -9.13 -16.88
CA GLU A 43 -19.34 -9.10 -18.32
C GLU A 43 -19.98 -10.30 -19.03
N GLN A 44 -19.86 -11.47 -18.43
CA GLN A 44 -20.44 -12.69 -19.00
C GLN A 44 -21.95 -12.75 -18.89
N LYS A 45 -22.50 -12.30 -17.76
CA LYS A 45 -23.94 -12.43 -17.49
C LYS A 45 -24.77 -11.29 -18.05
N ASP A 46 -24.23 -10.09 -18.06
CA ASP A 46 -24.93 -8.89 -18.50
C ASP A 46 -23.96 -7.91 -19.13
N PRO A 47 -23.56 -8.15 -20.39
CA PRO A 47 -22.60 -7.29 -21.07
C PRO A 47 -23.02 -5.83 -21.17
N GLU A 48 -24.33 -5.56 -21.26
CA GLU A 48 -24.82 -4.19 -21.33
C GLU A 48 -24.60 -3.44 -20.03
N ALA A 49 -24.93 -4.07 -18.89
CA ALA A 49 -24.68 -3.47 -17.59
C ALA A 49 -23.18 -3.28 -17.36
N PHE A 50 -22.38 -4.26 -17.75
CA PHE A 50 -20.91 -4.16 -17.65
C PHE A 50 -20.42 -2.95 -18.43
N ALA A 51 -20.86 -2.77 -19.66
CA ALA A 51 -20.41 -1.65 -20.50
C ALA A 51 -20.76 -0.30 -19.89
N LEU A 52 -21.90 -0.21 -19.20
CA LEU A 52 -22.33 1.04 -18.58
C LEU A 52 -21.48 1.45 -17.38
N ILE A 53 -20.93 0.49 -16.64
CA ILE A 53 -20.26 0.79 -15.37
C ILE A 53 -18.76 0.64 -15.44
N ILE A 54 -18.21 -0.01 -16.47
CA ILE A 54 -16.80 -0.38 -16.50
C ILE A 54 -15.88 0.83 -16.40
N ALA A 55 -16.19 1.92 -17.08
CA ALA A 55 -15.33 3.10 -17.06
C ALA A 55 -15.18 3.67 -15.64
N ARG A 56 -16.32 3.72 -14.91
CA ARG A 56 -16.31 4.20 -13.53
C ARG A 56 -15.50 3.27 -12.63
N TYR A 57 -15.69 1.97 -12.80
CA TYR A 57 -14.94 1.00 -11.98
C TYR A 57 -13.46 1.02 -12.27
N LEU A 58 -13.07 1.20 -13.53
CA LEU A 58 -11.66 1.28 -13.87
C LEU A 58 -10.99 2.47 -13.19
N ASN A 59 -11.67 3.61 -13.14
CA ASN A 59 -11.14 4.77 -12.44
C ASN A 59 -10.96 4.51 -10.95
N THR A 60 -11.93 3.84 -10.33
CA THR A 60 -11.86 3.49 -8.91
C THR A 60 -10.72 2.51 -8.64
N ILE A 61 -10.59 1.48 -9.48
CA ILE A 61 -9.53 0.48 -9.37
C ILE A 61 -8.16 1.15 -9.51
N PHE A 62 -8.03 2.06 -10.47
CA PHE A 62 -6.79 2.80 -10.68
C PHE A 62 -6.43 3.62 -9.44
N ALA A 63 -7.40 4.33 -8.87
CA ALA A 63 -7.16 5.16 -7.68
C ALA A 63 -6.70 4.32 -6.49
N ILE A 64 -7.32 3.15 -6.29
CA ILE A 64 -6.94 2.23 -5.22
C ILE A 64 -5.51 1.73 -5.45
N ASN A 65 -5.19 1.34 -6.68
CA ASN A 65 -3.86 0.84 -7.02
C ASN A 65 -2.79 1.91 -6.82
N GLU A 66 -3.09 3.15 -7.18
CA GLU A 66 -2.15 4.26 -6.96
C GLU A 66 -1.90 4.50 -5.48
N LYS A 67 -2.95 4.46 -4.67
CA LYS A 67 -2.82 4.61 -3.22
C LYS A 67 -1.96 3.51 -2.62
N VAL A 68 -2.22 2.26 -3.00
CA VAL A 68 -1.46 1.11 -2.52
C VAL A 68 0.00 1.24 -2.95
N PHE A 69 0.23 1.59 -4.20
CA PHE A 69 1.58 1.77 -4.74
C PHE A 69 2.36 2.82 -3.94
N GLN A 70 1.74 3.99 -3.73
CA GLN A 70 2.41 5.08 -3.03
C GLN A 70 2.77 4.69 -1.59
N LYS A 71 1.87 4.01 -0.91
CA LYS A 71 2.12 3.55 0.46
C LYS A 71 3.23 2.52 0.53
N LEU A 72 3.22 1.56 -0.38
CA LEU A 72 4.28 0.56 -0.44
C LEU A 72 5.62 1.20 -0.79
N ASP A 73 5.61 2.15 -1.70
CA ASP A 73 6.83 2.87 -2.09
C ASP A 73 7.43 3.65 -0.92
N GLU A 74 6.58 4.31 -0.12
CA GLU A 74 7.04 5.02 1.07
C GLU A 74 7.71 4.09 2.07
N ILE A 75 7.08 2.94 2.34
CA ILE A 75 7.62 1.98 3.28
C ILE A 75 8.93 1.39 2.75
N ALA A 76 8.94 1.02 1.47
CA ALA A 76 10.13 0.47 0.84
C ALA A 76 11.28 1.48 0.84
N TYR A 77 10.98 2.74 0.51
CA TYR A 77 11.98 3.78 0.51
C TYR A 77 12.60 3.94 1.90
N MET A 78 11.78 3.98 2.93
CA MET A 78 12.24 4.10 4.30
C MET A 78 13.16 2.93 4.66
N LEU A 79 12.74 1.70 4.36
CA LEU A 79 13.51 0.51 4.73
C LEU A 79 14.82 0.39 3.96
N ILE A 80 14.88 0.88 2.72
CA ILE A 80 16.05 0.74 1.87
C ILE A 80 17.02 1.92 2.03
N ASN A 81 16.48 3.13 2.12
CA ASN A 81 17.29 4.35 1.99
C ASN A 81 17.59 5.06 3.29
N VAL A 82 16.86 4.77 4.37
CA VAL A 82 17.17 5.33 5.67
C VAL A 82 18.36 4.57 6.25
N ASP A 83 19.50 5.22 6.38
CA ASP A 83 20.72 4.58 6.83
C ASP A 83 21.26 5.10 8.16
N ASN A 84 20.49 5.97 8.83
CA ASN A 84 20.85 6.45 10.17
C ASN A 84 19.59 6.96 10.89
N GLU A 85 19.74 7.19 12.21
CA GLU A 85 18.62 7.62 13.04
C GLU A 85 18.06 8.99 12.65
N ARG A 86 18.92 9.87 12.15
CA ARG A 86 18.47 11.20 11.71
C ARG A 86 17.48 11.10 10.56
N GLU A 87 17.79 10.27 9.59
CA GLU A 87 16.88 10.08 8.45
C GLU A 87 15.59 9.41 8.88
N LEU A 88 15.69 8.46 9.81
CA LEU A 88 14.51 7.81 10.36
C LEU A 88 13.62 8.79 11.12
N GLU A 89 14.21 9.70 11.87
CA GLU A 89 13.46 10.75 12.57
C GLU A 89 12.72 11.65 11.59
N ALA A 90 13.39 12.02 10.50
CA ALA A 90 12.74 12.82 9.46
C ALA A 90 11.54 12.09 8.87
N PHE A 91 11.67 10.79 8.62
CA PHE A 91 10.56 9.97 8.12
C PHE A 91 9.41 9.94 9.14
N ARG A 92 9.71 9.74 10.42
CA ARG A 92 8.70 9.72 11.48
C ARG A 92 7.93 11.04 11.54
N ASN A 93 8.62 12.14 11.39
CA ASN A 93 7.99 13.48 11.46
C ASN A 93 7.08 13.75 10.27
N ASP A 94 7.34 13.14 9.14
CA ASP A 94 6.51 13.31 7.94
C ASP A 94 5.24 12.47 7.97
N ARG A 95 5.18 11.53 8.87
CA ARG A 95 3.99 10.69 9.00
C ARG A 95 3.01 11.30 9.97
#